data_ac93a0e23a46c83504c156ec380e1cc2
#
_entry.id   ac93a0e23a46c83504c156ec380e1cc2
#
_cell.length_a   1.000
_cell.length_b   1.000
_cell.length_c   1.000
_cell.angle_alpha   90.00
_cell.angle_beta   90.00
_cell.angle_gamma   90.00
#
_symmetry.space_group_name_H-M   'P 1'
#
loop_
_entity.id
_entity.type
_entity.pdbx_description
1 polymer ?
#
loop_
_entity_poly.entity_id
_entity_poly.type
_entity_poly.pdbx_seq_one_letter_code
_entity_poly.pdbx_strand_id
1 'polypeptide(L)' 'MKFAICIKSDGFDDLENWKVYRILPDDTAGEVNCVRAVDDSGEDYLYPADRFLMVEFSEEIEKKLLGSMETSS' A
#
# COMPACT_ATOMS: atom_id res chain seq x y z
N MET A 1 3.42 -11.12 -2.09
CA MET A 1 3.34 -9.65 -2.01
C MET A 1 2.03 -9.24 -1.32
N LYS A 2 2.09 -8.20 -0.53
CA LYS A 2 0.92 -7.75 0.22
C LYS A 2 0.36 -6.45 -0.35
N PHE A 3 -0.94 -6.29 -0.22
CA PHE A 3 -1.64 -5.07 -0.62
C PHE A 3 -2.49 -4.57 0.54
N ALA A 4 -2.81 -3.30 0.51
CA ALA A 4 -3.70 -2.69 1.48
C ALA A 4 -4.54 -1.62 0.81
N ILE A 5 -5.73 -1.39 1.34
CA ILE A 5 -6.59 -0.29 0.89
C ILE A 5 -6.42 0.85 1.88
N CYS A 6 -6.12 2.03 1.37
CA CYS A 6 -6.07 3.22 2.21
C CYS A 6 -7.48 3.59 2.65
N ILE A 7 -7.70 3.67 3.95
CA ILE A 7 -9.02 4.01 4.49
C ILE A 7 -9.05 5.40 5.14
N LYS A 8 -7.89 6.02 5.31
CA LYS A 8 -7.81 7.33 5.94
C LYS A 8 -6.55 8.05 5.46
N SER A 9 -6.70 8.86 4.44
CA SER A 9 -5.57 9.56 3.81
C SER A 9 -5.29 10.94 4.41
N ASP A 10 -6.00 11.36 5.42
CA ASP A 10 -5.88 12.70 6.03
C ASP A 10 -4.43 13.00 6.42
N GLY A 11 -3.91 14.11 5.94
CA GLY A 11 -2.53 14.53 6.22
C GLY A 11 -1.47 13.94 5.31
N PHE A 12 -1.84 13.08 4.37
CA PHE A 12 -0.90 12.44 3.44
C PHE A 12 -1.29 12.74 2.00
N ASP A 13 -0.55 13.61 1.35
CA ASP A 13 -0.85 14.04 -0.02
C ASP A 13 -0.69 12.95 -1.07
N ASP A 14 0.17 11.96 -0.79
CA ASP A 14 0.45 10.88 -1.72
C ASP A 14 -0.39 9.63 -1.47
N LEU A 15 -1.47 9.75 -0.70
CA LEU A 15 -2.43 8.68 -0.48
C LEU A 15 -3.83 9.15 -0.84
N GLU A 16 -4.63 8.24 -1.35
CA GLU A 16 -6.05 8.48 -1.65
C GLU A 16 -6.90 7.43 -0.93
N ASN A 17 -8.02 7.87 -0.36
CA ASN A 17 -8.96 6.96 0.27
C ASN A 17 -9.50 5.94 -0.74
N TRP A 18 -9.61 4.70 -0.29
CA TRP A 18 -10.17 3.58 -1.05
C TRP A 18 -9.31 3.12 -2.22
N LYS A 19 -8.10 3.62 -2.33
CA LYS A 19 -7.15 3.16 -3.32
C LYS A 19 -6.31 2.02 -2.75
N VAL A 20 -5.93 1.07 -3.61
CA VAL A 20 -5.08 -0.07 -3.24
C VAL A 20 -3.62 0.31 -3.41
N TYR A 21 -2.83 0.03 -2.39
CA TYR A 21 -1.39 0.27 -2.41
C TYR A 21 -0.63 -1.01 -2.15
N ARG A 22 0.55 -1.10 -2.76
CA ARG A 22 1.45 -2.23 -2.55
C ARG A 22 2.21 -2.03 -1.24
N ILE A 23 2.24 -3.08 -0.42
CA ILE A 23 2.94 -3.06 0.87
C ILE A 23 4.21 -3.88 0.75
N LEU A 24 5.33 -3.27 1.09
CA LEU A 24 6.63 -3.93 1.07
C LEU A 24 6.93 -4.55 2.43
N PRO A 25 7.62 -5.70 2.45
CA PRO A 25 8.02 -6.31 3.72
C PRO A 25 9.01 -5.41 4.46
N ASP A 26 8.74 -5.16 5.73
CA ASP A 26 9.62 -4.36 6.59
C ASP A 26 9.36 -4.74 8.04
N ASP A 27 10.25 -5.52 8.62
CA ASP A 27 10.09 -6.01 9.99
C ASP A 27 10.14 -4.87 11.00
N THR A 28 10.96 -3.85 10.75
CA THR A 28 11.05 -2.70 11.66
C THR A 28 9.79 -1.83 11.62
N ALA A 29 9.11 -1.78 10.50
CA ALA A 29 7.85 -1.03 10.39
C ALA A 29 6.81 -1.59 11.36
N GLY A 30 6.71 -2.91 11.46
CA GLY A 30 5.78 -3.56 12.38
C GLY A 30 6.03 -3.22 13.83
N GLU A 31 7.28 -3.00 14.21
CA GLU A 31 7.65 -2.66 15.60
C GLU A 31 7.12 -1.29 16.03
N VAL A 32 6.88 -0.40 15.08
CA VAL A 32 6.37 0.95 15.35
C VAL A 32 4.95 1.15 14.84
N ASN A 33 4.21 0.06 14.62
CA ASN A 33 2.83 0.07 14.13
C ASN A 33 2.69 0.82 12.79
N CYS A 34 3.66 0.64 11.91
CA CYS A 34 3.66 1.22 10.58
C CYS A 34 3.71 0.13 9.52
N VAL A 35 3.45 0.52 8.30
CA VAL A 35 3.64 -0.31 7.11
C VAL A 35 4.46 0.48 6.10
N ARG A 36 5.24 -0.23 5.29
CA ARG A 36 5.97 0.41 4.20
C ARG A 36 5.14 0.27 2.93
N ALA A 37 4.57 1.37 2.49
CA ALA A 37 3.68 1.38 1.33
C ALA A 37 4.32 2.16 0.19
N VAL A 38 4.11 1.67 -1.03
CA VAL A 38 4.47 2.42 -2.24
C VAL A 38 3.30 3.36 -2.53
N ASP A 39 3.52 4.65 -2.37
CA ASP A 39 2.46 5.64 -2.48
C ASP A 39 2.27 6.18 -3.91
N ASP A 40 1.45 7.22 -4.06
CA ASP A 40 1.14 7.79 -5.37
C ASP A 40 2.35 8.43 -6.05
N SER A 41 3.40 8.76 -5.30
CA SER A 41 4.65 9.28 -5.88
C SER A 41 5.48 8.19 -6.56
N GLY A 42 5.16 6.94 -6.32
CA GLY A 42 5.92 5.79 -6.80
C GLY A 42 7.07 5.41 -5.87
N GLU A 43 7.26 6.12 -4.80
CA GLU A 43 8.27 5.81 -3.80
C GLU A 43 7.64 5.15 -2.58
N ASP A 44 8.45 4.49 -1.77
CA ASP A 44 7.97 3.82 -0.58
C ASP A 44 8.33 4.61 0.68
N TYR A 45 7.37 4.71 1.58
CA TYR A 45 7.55 5.39 2.87
C TYR A 45 6.82 4.62 3.95
N LEU A 46 7.21 4.88 5.20
CA LEU A 46 6.50 4.35 6.36
C LEU A 46 5.25 5.17 6.63
N TYR A 47 4.13 4.50 6.74
CA TYR A 47 2.85 5.12 7.08
C TYR A 47 2.25 4.41 8.29
N PRO A 48 1.45 5.11 9.11
CA PRO A 48 0.75 4.46 10.22
C PRO A 48 -0.14 3.33 9.73
N ALA A 49 -0.05 2.18 10.37
CA ALA A 49 -0.79 0.99 9.94
C ALA A 49 -2.32 1.18 10.03
N ASP A 50 -2.79 2.06 10.92
CA ASP A 50 -4.21 2.34 11.08
C ASP A 50 -4.82 3.11 9.90
N ARG A 51 -4.00 3.58 8.98
CA ARG A 51 -4.46 4.25 7.76
C ARG A 51 -4.84 3.26 6.67
N PHE A 52 -4.56 1.99 6.88
CA PHE A 52 -4.74 0.95 5.87
C PHE A 52 -5.53 -0.23 6.39
N LEU A 53 -6.26 -0.85 5.49
CA LEU A 53 -6.89 -2.14 5.72
C LEU A 53 -6.12 -3.15 4.88
N MET A 54 -5.43 -4.09 5.54
CA MET A 54 -4.67 -5.12 4.83
C MET A 54 -5.63 -6.07 4.12
N VAL A 55 -5.34 -6.38 2.88
CA VAL A 55 -6.17 -7.28 2.08
C VAL A 55 -5.31 -8.37 1.45
N GLU A 56 -5.90 -9.55 1.29
CA GLU A 56 -5.27 -10.65 0.61
C GLU A 56 -6.02 -10.89 -0.70
N PHE A 57 -5.27 -11.01 -1.78
CA PHE A 57 -5.82 -11.32 -3.08
C PHE A 57 -5.30 -12.67 -3.56
N SER A 58 -6.04 -13.34 -4.43
CA SER A 58 -5.53 -14.52 -5.10
C SER A 58 -4.33 -14.13 -5.96
N GLU A 59 -3.49 -15.09 -6.26
CA GLU A 59 -2.29 -14.88 -7.07
C GLU A 59 -2.66 -14.28 -8.44
N GLU A 60 -3.75 -14.71 -9.02
CA GLU A 60 -4.25 -14.19 -10.30
C GLU A 60 -4.60 -12.71 -10.20
N ILE A 61 -5.28 -12.31 -9.13
CA ILE A 61 -5.65 -10.91 -8.92
C ILE A 61 -4.42 -10.06 -8.64
N GLU A 62 -3.46 -10.58 -7.86
CA GLU A 62 -2.20 -9.88 -7.60
C GLU A 62 -1.45 -9.58 -8.88
N LYS A 63 -1.39 -10.52 -9.80
CA LYS A 63 -0.74 -10.33 -11.09
C LYS A 63 -1.41 -9.21 -11.91
N LYS A 64 -2.73 -9.17 -11.89
CA LYS A 64 -3.47 -8.11 -12.58
C LYS A 64 -3.24 -6.75 -11.96
N LEU A 65 -3.21 -6.67 -10.63
CA LEU A 65 -2.92 -5.43 -9.92
C LEU A 65 -1.52 -4.93 -10.22
N LEU A 66 -0.52 -5.80 -10.17
CA LEU A 66 0.86 -5.44 -10.45
C LEU A 66 1.02 -4.96 -11.89
N GLY A 67 0.42 -5.65 -12.84
CA GLY A 67 0.46 -5.23 -14.24
C GLY A 67 -0.18 -3.87 -14.44
N SER A 68 -1.31 -3.61 -13.79
CA SER A 68 -1.99 -2.32 -13.86
C SER A 68 -1.13 -1.20 -13.26
N MET A 69 -0.49 -1.46 -12.12
CA MET A 69 0.36 -0.48 -11.46
C MET A 69 1.60 -0.15 -12.26
N GLU A 70 2.20 -1.16 -12.90
CA GLU A 70 3.41 -0.98 -13.69
C GLU A 70 3.16 -0.31 -15.04
N THR A 71 1.97 -0.49 -15.61
CA THR A 71 1.61 0.07 -16.90
C THR A 71 0.88 1.41 -16.81
N SER A 72 0.65 1.91 -15.63
CA SER A 72 -0.09 3.15 -15.41
C SER A 72 0.71 4.41 -15.73
N SER A 73 1.94 4.25 -16.09
CA SER A 73 2.81 5.38 -16.46
C SER A 73 2.53 5.90 -17.87
#